data_1b22fb017912ad097c113d3691791695
#
_entry.id   1b22fb017912ad097c113d3691791695
#
_cell.length_a   1.000
_cell.length_b   1.000
_cell.length_c   1.000
_cell.angle_alpha   90.00
_cell.angle_beta   90.00
_cell.angle_gamma   90.00
#
_symmetry.space_group_name_H-M   'P 1'
#
loop_
_entity.id
_entity.type
_entity.pdbx_description
1 polymer ?
#
loop_
_entity_poly.entity_id
_entity_poly.type
_entity_poly.pdbx_seq_one_letter_code
_entity_poly.pdbx_strand_id
1 'polypeptide(L)'
;IVIDKFGDAIAPYAVALAAKLADAFANYASHADDDDEASMAAAQCVEAMAALLSALDDNAGNIYGAIEPHLVGPLAKIFRKDGDFVEYFENGIEVLSYLTYHGDAPFSAPLWSLFEMLIDAFHQWAYDYLPDLVAPLDNFVSRDPEAFLRGATAGGQRLVDALAGVAARLLAPEHQRRACERDCVKATHVLLSIFHNC
;
A
#
# COMPACT_ATOMS: atom_id res chain seq x y z
N ILE A 1 18.13 -8.48 -7.64
CA ILE A 1 17.91 -9.36 -6.47
C ILE A 1 17.79 -10.80 -6.99
N VAL A 2 18.09 -11.81 -6.14
CA VAL A 2 18.07 -13.23 -6.55
C VAL A 2 16.64 -13.66 -6.95
N ILE A 3 15.64 -13.15 -6.25
CA ILE A 3 14.20 -13.43 -6.44
C ILE A 3 13.77 -13.17 -7.89
N ASP A 4 14.14 -12.04 -8.47
CA ASP A 4 13.75 -11.63 -9.83
C ASP A 4 14.21 -12.59 -10.94
N LYS A 5 15.17 -13.46 -10.63
CA LYS A 5 15.71 -14.41 -11.58
C LYS A 5 15.00 -15.77 -11.63
N PHE A 6 14.16 -16.03 -10.63
CA PHE A 6 13.53 -17.33 -10.48
C PHE A 6 12.08 -17.40 -10.98
N GLY A 7 11.41 -16.24 -11.20
CA GLY A 7 10.06 -16.18 -11.74
C GLY A 7 9.12 -17.23 -11.11
N ASP A 8 8.42 -17.99 -11.94
CA ASP A 8 7.46 -19.02 -11.51
C ASP A 8 8.05 -20.10 -10.59
N ALA A 9 9.37 -20.31 -10.61
CA ALA A 9 10.00 -21.29 -9.74
C ALA A 9 9.92 -20.89 -8.23
N ILE A 10 9.67 -19.62 -7.92
CA ILE A 10 9.52 -19.13 -6.55
C ILE A 10 8.10 -19.31 -6.00
N ALA A 11 7.10 -19.43 -6.86
CA ALA A 11 5.70 -19.50 -6.47
C ALA A 11 5.39 -20.57 -5.39
N PRO A 12 5.94 -21.80 -5.44
CA PRO A 12 5.72 -22.82 -4.41
C PRO A 12 6.23 -22.43 -3.01
N TYR A 13 7.15 -21.47 -2.94
CA TYR A 13 7.78 -21.01 -1.70
C TYR A 13 7.28 -19.64 -1.26
N ALA A 14 6.49 -18.95 -2.07
CA ALA A 14 6.16 -17.55 -1.89
C ALA A 14 5.48 -17.24 -0.55
N VAL A 15 4.51 -18.07 -0.13
CA VAL A 15 3.83 -17.90 1.17
C VAL A 15 4.81 -18.03 2.33
N ALA A 16 5.69 -19.05 2.29
CA ALA A 16 6.67 -19.26 3.34
C ALA A 16 7.72 -18.15 3.37
N LEU A 17 8.12 -17.63 2.21
CA LEU A 17 9.03 -16.49 2.10
C LEU A 17 8.40 -15.22 2.62
N ALA A 18 7.16 -14.92 2.25
CA ALA A 18 6.42 -13.77 2.76
C ALA A 18 6.32 -13.78 4.30
N ALA A 19 5.98 -14.94 4.88
CA ALA A 19 5.95 -15.12 6.33
C ALA A 19 7.31 -14.84 6.97
N LYS A 20 8.41 -15.39 6.41
CA LYS A 20 9.76 -15.19 6.92
C LYS A 20 10.26 -13.75 6.80
N LEU A 21 9.95 -13.09 5.70
CA LEU A 21 10.28 -11.68 5.50
C LEU A 21 9.50 -10.79 6.48
N ALA A 22 8.22 -11.10 6.73
CA ALA A 22 7.41 -10.40 7.74
C ALA A 22 7.96 -10.57 9.17
N ASP A 23 8.35 -11.80 9.54
CA ASP A 23 8.99 -12.07 10.83
C ASP A 23 10.33 -11.32 10.96
N ALA A 24 11.16 -11.34 9.91
CA ALA A 24 12.44 -10.64 9.87
C ALA A 24 12.26 -9.13 9.98
N PHE A 25 11.34 -8.55 9.20
CA PHE A 25 10.97 -7.13 9.31
C PHE A 25 10.56 -6.76 10.73
N ALA A 26 9.65 -7.53 11.35
CA ALA A 26 9.18 -7.26 12.69
C ALA A 26 10.32 -7.28 13.72
N ASN A 27 11.27 -8.19 13.57
CA ASN A 27 12.44 -8.28 14.44
C ASN A 27 13.40 -7.10 14.25
N TYR A 28 13.79 -6.79 13.01
CA TYR A 28 14.73 -5.70 12.74
C TYR A 28 14.11 -4.33 13.05
N ALA A 29 12.88 -4.08 12.65
CA ALA A 29 12.17 -2.83 12.93
C ALA A 29 11.98 -2.56 14.43
N SER A 30 12.00 -3.58 15.28
CA SER A 30 11.94 -3.38 16.74
C SER A 30 13.25 -2.87 17.35
N HIS A 31 14.36 -2.85 16.60
CA HIS A 31 15.68 -2.38 17.03
C HIS A 31 16.18 -1.21 16.17
N ALA A 32 15.38 -0.75 15.21
CA ALA A 32 15.79 0.24 14.21
C ALA A 32 16.13 1.61 14.83
N ASP A 33 15.51 1.98 15.94
CA ASP A 33 15.78 3.26 16.62
C ASP A 33 17.17 3.35 17.25
N ASP A 34 17.73 2.20 17.64
CA ASP A 34 19.01 2.10 18.35
C ASP A 34 20.15 1.56 17.46
N ASP A 35 19.83 1.02 16.25
CA ASP A 35 20.77 0.32 15.38
C ASP A 35 20.49 0.58 13.89
N ASP A 36 21.37 1.37 13.27
CA ASP A 36 21.29 1.69 11.84
C ASP A 36 21.36 0.44 10.94
N GLU A 37 22.10 -0.62 11.34
CA GLU A 37 22.16 -1.87 10.58
C GLU A 37 20.81 -2.60 10.65
N ALA A 38 20.13 -2.55 11.78
CA ALA A 38 18.78 -3.11 11.93
C ALA A 38 17.76 -2.34 11.09
N SER A 39 17.83 -0.99 11.06
CA SER A 39 16.97 -0.17 10.19
C SER A 39 17.18 -0.52 8.71
N MET A 40 18.44 -0.61 8.26
CA MET A 40 18.75 -1.03 6.88
C MET A 40 18.25 -2.44 6.57
N ALA A 41 18.39 -3.38 7.50
CA ALA A 41 17.91 -4.77 7.32
C ALA A 41 16.36 -4.82 7.25
N ALA A 42 15.67 -4.00 8.05
CA ALA A 42 14.21 -3.85 7.98
C ALA A 42 13.76 -3.34 6.60
N ALA A 43 14.41 -2.28 6.09
CA ALA A 43 14.15 -1.75 4.75
C ALA A 43 14.33 -2.82 3.65
N GLN A 44 15.42 -3.59 3.72
CA GLN A 44 15.68 -4.68 2.78
C GLN A 44 14.63 -5.81 2.85
N CYS A 45 14.05 -6.06 4.03
CA CYS A 45 12.95 -7.02 4.14
C CYS A 45 11.72 -6.54 3.38
N VAL A 46 11.35 -5.25 3.47
CA VAL A 46 10.19 -4.69 2.75
C VAL A 46 10.45 -4.67 1.24
N GLU A 47 11.65 -4.26 0.82
CA GLU A 47 12.08 -4.35 -0.58
C GLU A 47 12.01 -5.78 -1.13
N ALA A 48 12.44 -6.77 -0.33
CA ALA A 48 12.35 -8.17 -0.71
C ALA A 48 10.89 -8.68 -0.80
N MET A 49 9.97 -8.15 0.03
CA MET A 49 8.53 -8.44 -0.10
C MET A 49 7.99 -7.92 -1.43
N ALA A 50 8.33 -6.68 -1.82
CA ALA A 50 7.92 -6.11 -3.10
C ALA A 50 8.48 -6.93 -4.27
N ALA A 51 9.78 -7.27 -4.23
CA ALA A 51 10.41 -8.10 -5.25
C ALA A 51 9.79 -9.51 -5.34
N LEU A 52 9.39 -10.11 -4.21
CA LEU A 52 8.69 -11.38 -4.19
C LEU A 52 7.36 -11.30 -4.93
N LEU A 53 6.54 -10.29 -4.63
CA LEU A 53 5.24 -10.09 -5.28
C LEU A 53 5.38 -9.76 -6.77
N SER A 54 6.36 -8.92 -7.12
CA SER A 54 6.67 -8.58 -8.52
C SER A 54 7.14 -9.79 -9.35
N ALA A 55 7.79 -10.78 -8.72
CA ALA A 55 8.25 -11.99 -9.40
C ALA A 55 7.15 -13.04 -9.60
N LEU A 56 6.01 -12.90 -8.93
CA LEU A 56 4.86 -13.77 -9.10
C LEU A 56 4.07 -13.30 -10.33
N ASP A 57 3.83 -14.20 -11.28
CA ASP A 57 3.04 -13.91 -12.49
C ASP A 57 1.55 -13.83 -12.15
N ASP A 58 0.77 -13.15 -13.01
CA ASP A 58 -0.71 -13.12 -12.99
C ASP A 58 -1.34 -14.53 -13.00
N ASN A 59 -0.59 -15.52 -13.47
CA ASN A 59 -1.03 -16.92 -13.48
C ASN A 59 -0.78 -17.69 -12.17
N ALA A 60 -0.22 -17.04 -11.14
CA ALA A 60 0.09 -17.69 -9.87
C ALA A 60 -1.15 -18.13 -9.06
N GLY A 61 -2.35 -17.91 -9.58
CA GLY A 61 -3.61 -18.29 -8.92
C GLY A 61 -3.85 -17.49 -7.65
N ASN A 62 -4.57 -18.07 -6.69
CA ASN A 62 -4.93 -17.40 -5.42
C ASN A 62 -3.75 -17.31 -4.42
N ILE A 63 -2.51 -17.20 -4.90
CA ILE A 63 -1.33 -17.15 -4.02
C ILE A 63 -1.28 -15.83 -3.25
N TYR A 64 -1.75 -14.74 -3.86
CA TYR A 64 -1.80 -13.42 -3.22
C TYR A 64 -2.71 -13.43 -1.99
N GLY A 65 -3.86 -14.08 -2.05
CA GLY A 65 -4.75 -14.27 -0.90
C GLY A 65 -4.12 -15.09 0.23
N ALA A 66 -3.21 -16.01 -0.10
CA ALA A 66 -2.45 -16.76 0.91
C ALA A 66 -1.25 -15.97 1.49
N ILE A 67 -0.69 -15.02 0.75
CA ILE A 67 0.40 -14.14 1.18
C ILE A 67 -0.12 -12.98 2.02
N GLU A 68 -1.26 -12.40 1.67
CA GLU A 68 -1.86 -11.21 2.29
C GLU A 68 -1.85 -11.24 3.83
N PRO A 69 -2.29 -12.31 4.52
CA PRO A 69 -2.32 -12.36 5.98
C PRO A 69 -0.94 -12.15 6.65
N HIS A 70 0.13 -12.46 5.94
CA HIS A 70 1.50 -12.27 6.44
C HIS A 70 1.98 -10.83 6.26
N LEU A 71 1.50 -10.11 5.24
CA LEU A 71 1.99 -8.79 4.89
C LEU A 71 1.17 -7.64 5.48
N VAL A 72 -0.12 -7.84 5.76
CA VAL A 72 -0.98 -6.78 6.33
C VAL A 72 -0.43 -6.23 7.65
N GLY A 73 0.09 -7.09 8.53
CA GLY A 73 0.66 -6.66 9.81
C GLY A 73 1.88 -5.73 9.66
N PRO A 74 2.91 -6.11 8.90
CA PRO A 74 4.02 -5.23 8.53
C PRO A 74 3.57 -3.91 7.90
N LEU A 75 2.68 -3.96 6.91
CA LEU A 75 2.16 -2.76 6.23
C LEU A 75 1.41 -1.84 7.18
N ALA A 76 0.59 -2.40 8.08
CA ALA A 76 -0.12 -1.61 9.08
C ALA A 76 0.83 -0.89 10.05
N LYS A 77 2.01 -1.45 10.35
CA LYS A 77 3.06 -0.75 11.13
C LYS A 77 3.66 0.40 10.34
N ILE A 78 3.98 0.16 9.05
CA ILE A 78 4.61 1.15 8.16
C ILE A 78 3.67 2.35 7.93
N PHE A 79 2.37 2.11 7.76
CA PHE A 79 1.38 3.15 7.45
C PHE A 79 0.80 3.84 8.69
N ARG A 80 1.42 3.65 9.86
CA ARG A 80 0.94 4.24 11.10
C ARG A 80 0.82 5.76 11.01
N LYS A 81 -0.16 6.24 11.73
CA LYS A 81 -0.53 7.65 11.80
C LYS A 81 0.58 8.58 12.32
N ASP A 82 1.44 8.05 13.17
CA ASP A 82 2.58 8.75 13.78
C ASP A 82 3.77 8.93 12.83
N GLY A 83 3.84 8.14 11.76
CA GLY A 83 4.94 8.18 10.80
C GLY A 83 6.26 7.63 11.33
N ASP A 84 6.24 6.86 12.41
CA ASP A 84 7.46 6.30 13.04
C ASP A 84 8.29 5.42 12.09
N PHE A 85 7.68 4.91 11.00
CA PHE A 85 8.30 4.04 10.00
C PHE A 85 8.33 4.67 8.61
N VAL A 86 8.50 6.00 8.54
CA VAL A 86 8.47 6.76 7.28
C VAL A 86 9.54 6.29 6.27
N GLU A 87 10.69 5.81 6.74
CA GLU A 87 11.77 5.31 5.89
C GLU A 87 11.40 4.05 5.09
N TYR A 88 10.37 3.31 5.52
CA TYR A 88 9.88 2.11 4.81
C TYR A 88 8.62 2.39 3.98
N PHE A 89 8.12 3.62 4.00
CA PHE A 89 6.80 3.96 3.48
C PHE A 89 6.67 3.73 1.98
N GLU A 90 7.64 4.18 1.18
CA GLU A 90 7.63 3.98 -0.27
C GLU A 90 7.61 2.49 -0.64
N ASN A 91 8.49 1.69 -0.03
CA ASN A 91 8.53 0.26 -0.26
C ASN A 91 7.24 -0.44 0.22
N GLY A 92 6.66 0.03 1.32
CA GLY A 92 5.38 -0.46 1.82
C GLY A 92 4.22 -0.18 0.86
N ILE A 93 4.19 1.00 0.25
CA ILE A 93 3.24 1.36 -0.80
C ILE A 93 3.39 0.43 -2.01
N GLU A 94 4.62 0.14 -2.42
CA GLU A 94 4.91 -0.76 -3.53
C GLU A 94 4.37 -2.18 -3.25
N VAL A 95 4.63 -2.73 -2.05
CA VAL A 95 4.07 -4.01 -1.61
C VAL A 95 2.54 -4.01 -1.68
N LEU A 96 1.90 -2.95 -1.16
CA LEU A 96 0.45 -2.83 -1.19
C LEU A 96 -0.08 -2.72 -2.62
N SER A 97 0.63 -2.01 -3.50
CA SER A 97 0.26 -1.89 -4.92
C SER A 97 0.21 -3.26 -5.60
N TYR A 98 1.21 -4.12 -5.38
CA TYR A 98 1.18 -5.48 -5.91
C TYR A 98 0.06 -6.32 -5.32
N LEU A 99 -0.15 -6.28 -4.00
CA LEU A 99 -1.23 -7.02 -3.34
C LEU A 99 -2.61 -6.64 -3.87
N THR A 100 -2.85 -5.34 -4.09
CA THR A 100 -4.15 -4.86 -4.59
C THR A 100 -4.31 -5.00 -6.09
N TYR A 101 -3.22 -4.98 -6.86
CA TYR A 101 -3.26 -5.17 -8.31
C TYR A 101 -3.53 -6.62 -8.70
N HIS A 102 -2.84 -7.58 -8.08
CA HIS A 102 -2.93 -9.00 -8.41
C HIS A 102 -3.90 -9.77 -7.51
N GLY A 103 -4.27 -9.21 -6.34
CA GLY A 103 -5.20 -9.85 -5.41
C GLY A 103 -6.60 -10.02 -5.98
N ASP A 104 -7.29 -11.07 -5.54
CA ASP A 104 -8.66 -11.35 -5.94
C ASP A 104 -9.67 -10.52 -5.12
N ALA A 105 -10.64 -9.93 -5.81
CA ALA A 105 -11.80 -9.33 -5.13
C ALA A 105 -12.82 -10.44 -4.74
N PRO A 106 -13.61 -10.22 -3.68
CA PRO A 106 -13.61 -9.04 -2.81
C PRO A 106 -12.39 -9.02 -1.87
N PHE A 107 -11.85 -7.81 -1.66
CA PHE A 107 -10.74 -7.62 -0.74
C PHE A 107 -11.14 -7.88 0.72
N SER A 108 -10.19 -8.36 1.51
CA SER A 108 -10.40 -8.63 2.92
C SER A 108 -10.58 -7.33 3.74
N ALA A 109 -11.27 -7.44 4.89
CA ALA A 109 -11.41 -6.31 5.80
C ALA A 109 -10.05 -5.77 6.32
N PRO A 110 -9.03 -6.63 6.64
CA PRO A 110 -7.68 -6.14 6.94
C PRO A 110 -7.03 -5.36 5.79
N LEU A 111 -7.21 -5.79 4.53
CA LEU A 111 -6.68 -5.06 3.39
C LEU A 111 -7.38 -3.70 3.22
N TRP A 112 -8.70 -3.62 3.40
CA TRP A 112 -9.44 -2.36 3.41
C TRP A 112 -9.02 -1.42 4.56
N SER A 113 -8.57 -1.96 5.70
CA SER A 113 -8.04 -1.11 6.77
C SER A 113 -6.75 -0.38 6.36
N LEU A 114 -5.94 -0.97 5.48
CA LEU A 114 -4.74 -0.30 4.94
C LEU A 114 -5.11 0.89 4.03
N PHE A 115 -6.23 0.80 3.28
CA PHE A 115 -6.75 1.95 2.54
C PHE A 115 -7.01 3.15 3.47
N GLU A 116 -7.69 2.92 4.61
CA GLU A 116 -7.95 3.97 5.59
C GLU A 116 -6.64 4.55 6.14
N MET A 117 -5.67 3.69 6.45
CA MET A 117 -4.38 4.11 6.97
C MET A 117 -3.60 4.97 5.96
N LEU A 118 -3.68 4.66 4.65
CA LEU A 118 -3.08 5.51 3.61
C LEU A 118 -3.73 6.89 3.53
N ILE A 119 -5.07 6.95 3.61
CA ILE A 119 -5.82 8.23 3.63
C ILE A 119 -5.42 9.05 4.86
N ASP A 120 -5.35 8.41 6.02
CA ASP A 120 -4.94 9.07 7.27
C ASP A 120 -3.49 9.58 7.19
N ALA A 121 -2.56 8.76 6.70
CA ALA A 121 -1.17 9.14 6.49
C ALA A 121 -1.06 10.36 5.57
N PHE A 122 -1.75 10.34 4.42
CA PHE A 122 -1.81 11.47 3.49
C PHE A 122 -2.27 12.75 4.18
N HIS A 123 -3.32 12.68 5.00
CA HIS A 123 -3.85 13.85 5.69
C HIS A 123 -2.95 14.35 6.82
N GLN A 124 -2.02 13.58 7.33
CA GLN A 124 -1.23 13.94 8.49
C GLN A 124 0.23 14.26 8.16
N TRP A 125 0.92 13.40 7.44
CA TRP A 125 2.35 13.52 7.21
C TRP A 125 2.83 13.10 5.80
N ALA A 126 2.09 12.22 5.11
CA ALA A 126 2.52 11.63 3.85
C ALA A 126 2.05 12.40 2.60
N TYR A 127 1.83 13.72 2.71
CA TYR A 127 1.35 14.54 1.60
C TYR A 127 2.27 14.48 0.37
N ASP A 128 3.58 14.52 0.59
CA ASP A 128 4.57 14.53 -0.48
C ASP A 128 4.69 13.17 -1.20
N TYR A 129 4.18 12.09 -0.60
CA TYR A 129 4.12 10.74 -1.17
C TYR A 129 2.89 10.50 -2.05
N LEU A 130 2.08 11.52 -2.30
CA LEU A 130 0.89 11.37 -3.18
C LEU A 130 1.19 10.66 -4.51
N PRO A 131 2.32 10.93 -5.20
CA PRO A 131 2.67 10.22 -6.43
C PRO A 131 2.62 8.70 -6.31
N ASP A 132 3.06 8.18 -5.19
CA ASP A 132 3.19 6.76 -4.94
C ASP A 132 1.87 6.16 -4.41
N LEU A 133 1.08 6.97 -3.67
CA LEU A 133 -0.23 6.58 -3.16
C LEU A 133 -1.28 6.36 -4.25
N VAL A 134 -1.13 6.97 -5.43
CA VAL A 134 -2.13 6.88 -6.52
C VAL A 134 -2.37 5.45 -6.95
N ALA A 135 -1.30 4.66 -7.12
CA ALA A 135 -1.42 3.30 -7.64
C ALA A 135 -2.25 2.37 -6.73
N PRO A 136 -1.95 2.21 -5.43
CA PRO A 136 -2.76 1.35 -4.58
C PRO A 136 -4.18 1.90 -4.37
N LEU A 137 -4.37 3.22 -4.29
CA LEU A 137 -5.71 3.81 -4.16
C LEU A 137 -6.58 3.54 -5.39
N ASP A 138 -6.00 3.65 -6.60
CA ASP A 138 -6.66 3.29 -7.85
C ASP A 138 -7.02 1.80 -7.90
N ASN A 139 -6.10 0.93 -7.47
CA ASN A 139 -6.35 -0.50 -7.41
C ASN A 139 -7.55 -0.86 -6.50
N PHE A 140 -7.67 -0.25 -5.32
CA PHE A 140 -8.83 -0.46 -4.44
C PHE A 140 -10.14 -0.09 -5.13
N VAL A 141 -10.18 1.02 -5.86
CA VAL A 141 -11.37 1.47 -6.58
C VAL A 141 -11.68 0.59 -7.78
N SER A 142 -10.68 0.30 -8.59
CA SER A 142 -10.86 -0.40 -9.88
C SER A 142 -11.08 -1.90 -9.72
N ARG A 143 -10.47 -2.53 -8.71
CA ARG A 143 -10.52 -3.97 -8.53
C ARG A 143 -11.69 -4.43 -7.64
N ASP A 144 -12.15 -3.60 -6.70
CA ASP A 144 -13.28 -3.93 -5.82
C ASP A 144 -14.27 -2.75 -5.70
N PRO A 145 -14.86 -2.28 -6.83
CA PRO A 145 -15.71 -1.10 -6.86
C PRO A 145 -16.97 -1.26 -6.02
N GLU A 146 -17.49 -2.46 -5.88
CA GLU A 146 -18.70 -2.69 -5.08
C GLU A 146 -18.45 -2.49 -3.58
N ALA A 147 -17.35 -3.03 -3.06
CA ALA A 147 -16.96 -2.80 -1.67
C ALA A 147 -16.58 -1.31 -1.44
N PHE A 148 -15.89 -0.68 -2.39
CA PHE A 148 -15.56 0.74 -2.32
C PHE A 148 -16.80 1.63 -2.21
N LEU A 149 -17.82 1.40 -3.05
CA LEU A 149 -19.04 2.23 -3.07
C LEU A 149 -19.91 2.05 -1.83
N ARG A 150 -19.96 0.84 -1.27
CA ARG A 150 -20.81 0.49 -0.13
C ARG A 150 -20.11 0.56 1.21
N GLY A 151 -18.79 0.55 1.19
CA GLY A 151 -17.96 0.49 2.39
C GLY A 151 -17.87 1.82 3.12
N ALA A 152 -17.52 1.69 4.40
CA ALA A 152 -17.22 2.81 5.26
C ALA A 152 -15.97 2.52 6.09
N THR A 153 -15.25 3.58 6.46
CA THR A 153 -14.13 3.54 7.39
C THR A 153 -14.58 3.08 8.78
N ALA A 154 -13.63 2.71 9.62
CA ALA A 154 -13.91 2.39 11.03
C ALA A 154 -14.61 3.55 11.76
N GLY A 155 -14.38 4.80 11.32
CA GLY A 155 -15.06 6.00 11.82
C GLY A 155 -16.47 6.23 11.23
N GLY A 156 -16.95 5.36 10.32
CA GLY A 156 -18.27 5.47 9.70
C GLY A 156 -18.35 6.43 8.50
N GLN A 157 -17.23 7.00 8.04
CA GLN A 157 -17.18 7.80 6.82
C GLN A 157 -17.20 6.85 5.61
N ARG A 158 -17.98 7.16 4.55
CA ARG A 158 -17.95 6.34 3.32
C ARG A 158 -16.55 6.39 2.68
N LEU A 159 -16.08 5.27 2.14
CA LEU A 159 -14.76 5.19 1.48
C LEU A 159 -14.64 6.17 0.31
N VAL A 160 -15.73 6.36 -0.45
CA VAL A 160 -15.81 7.37 -1.52
C VAL A 160 -15.56 8.79 -0.98
N ASP A 161 -16.18 9.15 0.15
CA ASP A 161 -16.02 10.49 0.74
C ASP A 161 -14.61 10.67 1.32
N ALA A 162 -14.00 9.61 1.85
CA ALA A 162 -12.62 9.63 2.33
C ALA A 162 -11.64 9.92 1.18
N LEU A 163 -11.78 9.21 0.06
CA LEU A 163 -10.94 9.42 -1.12
C LEU A 163 -11.20 10.77 -1.79
N ALA A 164 -12.47 11.22 -1.87
CA ALA A 164 -12.81 12.55 -2.35
C ALA A 164 -12.17 13.65 -1.49
N GLY A 165 -12.00 13.41 -0.18
CA GLY A 165 -11.29 14.29 0.74
C GLY A 165 -9.82 14.50 0.36
N VAL A 166 -9.14 13.49 -0.16
CA VAL A 166 -7.78 13.62 -0.70
C VAL A 166 -7.75 14.61 -1.86
N ALA A 167 -8.64 14.41 -2.84
CA ALA A 167 -8.75 15.31 -3.99
C ALA A 167 -9.14 16.74 -3.58
N ALA A 168 -10.09 16.89 -2.66
CA ALA A 168 -10.50 18.20 -2.15
C ALA A 168 -9.34 18.95 -1.48
N ARG A 169 -8.50 18.25 -0.71
CA ARG A 169 -7.30 18.83 -0.08
C ARG A 169 -6.29 19.31 -1.10
N LEU A 170 -6.06 18.54 -2.17
CA LEU A 170 -5.13 18.92 -3.24
C LEU A 170 -5.60 20.16 -4.03
N LEU A 171 -6.91 20.30 -4.20
CA LEU A 171 -7.53 21.41 -4.91
C LEU A 171 -7.75 22.64 -4.02
N ALA A 172 -7.50 22.55 -2.71
CA ALA A 172 -7.70 23.66 -1.79
C ALA A 172 -6.69 24.80 -2.06
N PRO A 173 -7.14 26.08 -2.05
CA PRO A 173 -6.30 27.23 -2.42
C PRO A 173 -5.02 27.38 -1.58
N GLU A 174 -5.05 26.99 -0.31
CA GLU A 174 -3.90 27.00 0.59
C GLU A 174 -2.81 26.01 0.17
N HIS A 175 -3.16 24.92 -0.49
CA HIS A 175 -2.23 23.90 -0.96
C HIS A 175 -1.79 24.13 -2.41
N GLN A 176 -2.57 24.83 -3.24
CA GLN A 176 -2.21 25.16 -4.63
C GLN A 176 -0.89 25.95 -4.76
N ARG A 177 -0.47 26.65 -3.71
CA ARG A 177 0.83 27.36 -3.69
C ARG A 177 2.03 26.43 -3.51
N ARG A 178 1.79 25.17 -3.05
CA ARG A 178 2.82 24.13 -2.85
C ARG A 178 2.66 22.98 -3.84
N ALA A 179 1.45 22.75 -4.33
CA ALA A 179 1.18 21.72 -5.32
C ALA A 179 1.80 22.11 -6.67
N CYS A 180 2.64 21.24 -7.22
CA CYS A 180 3.08 21.39 -8.59
C CYS A 180 1.97 20.93 -9.56
N GLU A 181 2.06 21.32 -10.85
CA GLU A 181 1.11 20.87 -11.88
C GLU A 181 0.96 19.33 -11.90
N ARG A 182 2.02 18.61 -11.56
CA ARG A 182 2.05 17.15 -11.49
C ARG A 182 1.10 16.61 -10.41
N ASP A 183 0.96 17.29 -9.27
CA ASP A 183 0.06 16.86 -8.17
C ASP A 183 -1.40 17.07 -8.55
N CYS A 184 -1.71 18.16 -9.25
CA CYS A 184 -3.05 18.40 -9.79
C CYS A 184 -3.46 17.35 -10.82
N VAL A 185 -2.53 16.92 -11.71
CA VAL A 185 -2.77 15.85 -12.67
C VAL A 185 -3.06 14.53 -11.95
N LYS A 186 -2.31 14.21 -10.88
CA LYS A 186 -2.52 12.98 -10.10
C LYS A 186 -3.84 13.00 -9.32
N ALA A 187 -4.21 14.14 -8.72
CA ALA A 187 -5.52 14.31 -8.12
C ALA A 187 -6.65 14.05 -9.12
N THR A 188 -6.47 14.50 -10.36
CA THR A 188 -7.43 14.24 -11.45
C THR A 188 -7.49 12.77 -11.78
N HIS A 189 -6.37 12.03 -11.77
CA HIS A 189 -6.37 10.58 -12.01
C HIS A 189 -7.14 9.82 -10.93
N VAL A 190 -6.97 10.16 -9.65
CA VAL A 190 -7.75 9.56 -8.54
C VAL A 190 -9.25 9.80 -8.74
N LEU A 191 -9.65 11.03 -9.10
CA LEU A 191 -11.05 11.33 -9.39
C LEU A 191 -11.58 10.59 -10.62
N LEU A 192 -10.77 10.51 -11.68
CA LEU A 192 -11.14 9.76 -12.89
C LEU A 192 -11.34 8.28 -12.60
N SER A 193 -10.52 7.67 -11.75
CA SER A 193 -10.71 6.29 -11.34
C SER A 193 -12.07 6.07 -10.69
N ILE A 194 -12.49 6.95 -9.78
CA ILE A 194 -13.83 6.89 -9.18
C ILE A 194 -14.92 6.94 -10.26
N PHE A 195 -14.81 7.88 -11.22
CA PHE A 195 -15.83 8.05 -12.25
C PHE A 195 -15.87 6.95 -13.31
N HIS A 196 -14.74 6.29 -13.59
CA HIS A 196 -14.69 5.22 -14.60
C HIS A 196 -15.08 3.84 -14.05
N ASN A 197 -14.82 3.58 -12.77
CA ASN A 197 -15.01 2.27 -12.16
C ASN A 197 -16.27 2.18 -11.29
N CYS A 198 -16.92 3.29 -11.01
CA CYS A 198 -18.12 3.42 -10.21
C CYS A 198 -19.24 4.11 -10.97
#